data_ce9ddf86f1a214595bf4e9ecdd9805fa
#
_entry.id   ce9ddf86f1a214595bf4e9ecdd9805fa
#
_cell.length_a   1.000
_cell.length_b   1.000
_cell.length_c   1.000
_cell.angle_alpha   90.00
_cell.angle_beta   90.00
_cell.angle_gamma   90.00
#
_symmetry.space_group_name_H-M   'P 1'
#
loop_
_entity.id
_entity.type
_entity.pdbx_description
1 polymer ?
#
loop_
_entity_poly.entity_id
_entity_poly.type
_entity_poly.pdbx_seq_one_letter_code
_entity_poly.pdbx_strand_id
1 'polypeptide(L)'
;QGWERQINGLSNNEKANLLLEKHTFKELLADVEQRNLQNNIVGLEASRLFARSEINMGVDAFRDSLYAMLKRNTFLNIKFENMLDTLGEMSRTDLYSYLKEWEQLTPLPFYSIGEPELTKVVNKGGEEFFVLKVLVSNNSDYDGIIQMNVLQNGWWYQPMEDPRARKKVEIAAHTSKEFVSVWEEQIRDVEINTMVSGNLPYMIRQSIGNVKQERNKIVKDTIYTLPESSLEMPGEVIVDNEAVSYTHLRAHETC
;
A
#
# COMPACT_ATOMS: atom_id res chain seq x y z
N GLN A 1 -18.19 -2.51 0.12
CA GLN A 1 -17.69 -3.84 -0.32
C GLN A 1 -18.15 -5.02 0.56
N GLY A 2 -18.24 -4.91 1.90
CA GLY A 2 -18.68 -6.01 2.76
C GLY A 2 -20.10 -6.48 2.48
N TRP A 3 -21.02 -5.59 2.24
CA TRP A 3 -22.40 -5.94 1.95
C TRP A 3 -22.59 -6.45 0.51
N GLU A 4 -21.82 -5.96 -0.47
CA GLU A 4 -21.80 -6.50 -1.84
C GLU A 4 -21.37 -7.96 -1.85
N ARG A 5 -20.38 -8.31 -1.03
CA ARG A 5 -19.97 -9.71 -0.85
C ARG A 5 -21.06 -10.57 -0.26
N GLN A 6 -21.78 -10.08 0.73
CA GLN A 6 -22.86 -10.82 1.38
C GLN A 6 -24.05 -11.07 0.44
N ILE A 7 -24.35 -10.13 -0.44
CA ILE A 7 -25.52 -10.21 -1.33
C ILE A 7 -25.15 -10.83 -2.69
N ASN A 8 -24.01 -10.44 -3.30
CA ASN A 8 -23.67 -10.78 -4.68
C ASN A 8 -22.42 -11.69 -4.81
N GLY A 9 -21.84 -12.15 -3.71
CA GLY A 9 -20.56 -12.86 -3.71
C GLY A 9 -19.38 -11.91 -3.90
N LEU A 10 -18.49 -12.21 -4.87
CA LEU A 10 -17.30 -11.41 -5.13
C LEU A 10 -17.66 -10.05 -5.74
N SER A 11 -16.97 -8.99 -5.29
CA SER A 11 -17.04 -7.67 -5.93
C SER A 11 -16.45 -7.70 -7.34
N ASN A 12 -16.77 -6.70 -8.16
CA ASN A 12 -16.24 -6.61 -9.52
C ASN A 12 -14.70 -6.53 -9.56
N ASN A 13 -14.07 -5.87 -8.59
CA ASN A 13 -12.62 -5.84 -8.50
C ASN A 13 -12.02 -7.21 -8.15
N GLU A 14 -12.68 -7.99 -7.29
CA GLU A 14 -12.24 -9.36 -6.98
C GLU A 14 -12.40 -10.30 -8.19
N LYS A 15 -13.50 -10.17 -8.93
CA LYS A 15 -13.68 -10.88 -10.20
C LYS A 15 -12.62 -10.49 -11.23
N ALA A 16 -12.30 -9.20 -11.33
CA ALA A 16 -11.25 -8.71 -12.21
C ALA A 16 -9.86 -9.26 -11.83
N ASN A 17 -9.53 -9.31 -10.53
CA ASN A 17 -8.29 -9.94 -10.07
C ASN A 17 -8.21 -11.44 -10.43
N LEU A 18 -9.31 -12.19 -10.27
CA LEU A 18 -9.35 -13.60 -10.65
C LEU A 18 -9.19 -13.81 -12.17
N LEU A 19 -9.64 -12.85 -12.97
CA LEU A 19 -9.42 -12.90 -14.43
C LEU A 19 -7.97 -12.59 -14.78
N LEU A 20 -7.36 -11.59 -14.14
CA LEU A 20 -5.95 -11.22 -14.32
C LEU A 20 -4.99 -12.33 -13.88
N GLU A 21 -5.40 -13.23 -12.98
CA GLU A 21 -4.62 -14.43 -12.61
C GLU A 21 -4.50 -15.43 -13.78
N LYS A 22 -5.48 -15.45 -14.68
CA LYS A 22 -5.62 -16.49 -15.73
C LYS A 22 -5.43 -15.99 -17.15
N HIS A 23 -5.53 -14.69 -17.35
CA HIS A 23 -5.51 -14.05 -18.66
C HIS A 23 -4.62 -12.81 -18.62
N THR A 24 -3.97 -12.51 -19.74
CA THR A 24 -3.23 -11.25 -19.89
C THR A 24 -4.20 -10.08 -19.91
N PHE A 25 -3.72 -8.92 -19.50
CA PHE A 25 -4.52 -7.68 -19.57
C PHE A 25 -5.01 -7.40 -21.01
N LYS A 26 -4.14 -7.65 -22.01
CA LYS A 26 -4.47 -7.47 -23.43
C LYS A 26 -5.60 -8.39 -23.90
N GLU A 27 -5.58 -9.66 -23.50
CA GLU A 27 -6.66 -10.61 -23.80
C GLU A 27 -7.98 -10.16 -23.19
N LEU A 28 -7.97 -9.73 -21.92
CA LEU A 28 -9.17 -9.27 -21.23
C LEU A 28 -9.78 -8.01 -21.84
N LEU A 29 -8.97 -7.11 -22.39
CA LEU A 29 -9.48 -5.94 -23.11
C LEU A 29 -10.13 -6.29 -24.43
N ALA A 30 -9.69 -7.36 -25.09
CA ALA A 30 -10.26 -7.84 -26.33
C ALA A 30 -11.51 -8.72 -26.12
N ASP A 31 -11.71 -9.25 -24.92
CA ASP A 31 -12.81 -10.15 -24.60
C ASP A 31 -14.13 -9.39 -24.40
N VAL A 32 -15.05 -9.61 -25.34
CA VAL A 32 -16.39 -8.99 -25.33
C VAL A 32 -17.24 -9.51 -24.17
N GLU A 33 -17.02 -10.74 -23.71
CA GLU A 33 -17.78 -11.34 -22.61
C GLU A 33 -17.46 -10.66 -21.27
N GLN A 34 -16.26 -10.11 -21.12
CA GLN A 34 -15.81 -9.41 -19.92
C GLN A 34 -16.09 -7.90 -19.93
N ARG A 35 -16.88 -7.41 -20.89
CA ARG A 35 -17.15 -5.97 -21.09
C ARG A 35 -17.66 -5.26 -19.83
N ASN A 36 -18.43 -5.95 -19.00
CA ASN A 36 -18.92 -5.43 -17.70
C ASN A 36 -17.83 -5.25 -16.64
N LEU A 37 -16.69 -5.93 -16.78
CA LEU A 37 -15.54 -5.85 -15.85
C LEU A 37 -14.37 -5.04 -16.41
N GLN A 38 -14.41 -4.62 -17.68
CA GLN A 38 -13.31 -3.90 -18.33
C GLN A 38 -12.87 -2.65 -17.54
N ASN A 39 -13.81 -1.86 -17.03
CA ASN A 39 -13.48 -0.69 -16.24
C ASN A 39 -12.74 -1.06 -14.92
N ASN A 40 -13.08 -2.17 -14.31
CA ASN A 40 -12.42 -2.66 -13.10
C ASN A 40 -11.02 -3.19 -13.42
N ILE A 41 -10.87 -3.95 -14.51
CA ILE A 41 -9.60 -4.49 -15.00
C ILE A 41 -8.64 -3.32 -15.33
N VAL A 42 -9.11 -2.34 -16.12
CA VAL A 42 -8.34 -1.14 -16.47
C VAL A 42 -7.97 -0.35 -15.21
N GLY A 43 -8.93 -0.16 -14.31
CA GLY A 43 -8.71 0.57 -13.06
C GLY A 43 -7.65 -0.07 -12.16
N LEU A 44 -7.64 -1.39 -12.03
CA LEU A 44 -6.65 -2.14 -11.25
C LEU A 44 -5.25 -1.99 -11.87
N GLU A 45 -5.10 -2.26 -13.17
CA GLU A 45 -3.82 -2.19 -13.86
C GLU A 45 -3.26 -0.75 -13.95
N ALA A 46 -4.12 0.23 -14.23
CA ALA A 46 -3.71 1.63 -14.19
C ALA A 46 -3.26 2.07 -12.78
N SER A 47 -3.98 1.62 -11.75
CA SER A 47 -3.61 1.91 -10.35
C SER A 47 -2.25 1.31 -10.01
N ARG A 48 -1.97 0.07 -10.45
CA ARG A 48 -0.68 -0.60 -10.27
C ARG A 48 0.44 0.14 -10.99
N LEU A 49 0.22 0.52 -12.26
CA LEU A 49 1.19 1.25 -13.07
C LEU A 49 1.55 2.60 -12.45
N PHE A 50 0.55 3.40 -12.09
CA PHE A 50 0.80 4.73 -11.51
C PHE A 50 1.31 4.68 -10.07
N ALA A 51 1.01 3.62 -9.32
CA ALA A 51 1.55 3.44 -7.97
C ALA A 51 3.07 3.41 -7.96
N ARG A 52 3.72 2.87 -8.99
CA ARG A 52 5.18 2.86 -9.13
C ARG A 52 5.77 4.27 -9.24
N SER A 53 5.15 5.12 -10.05
CA SER A 53 5.55 6.54 -10.12
C SER A 53 5.30 7.26 -8.79
N GLU A 54 4.17 7.02 -8.17
CA GLU A 54 3.80 7.61 -6.87
C GLU A 54 4.75 7.19 -5.74
N ILE A 55 5.18 5.93 -5.71
CA ILE A 55 6.17 5.43 -4.74
C ILE A 55 7.52 6.15 -4.91
N ASN A 56 7.97 6.35 -6.15
CA ASN A 56 9.27 6.96 -6.44
C ASN A 56 9.29 8.48 -6.26
N MET A 57 8.20 9.17 -6.62
CA MET A 57 8.10 10.64 -6.53
C MET A 57 7.60 11.13 -5.18
N GLY A 58 6.77 10.33 -4.51
CA GLY A 58 5.87 10.75 -3.45
C GLY A 58 4.52 11.24 -3.98
N VAL A 59 3.49 11.12 -3.15
CA VAL A 59 2.07 11.36 -3.53
C VAL A 59 1.85 12.76 -4.08
N ASP A 60 2.36 13.78 -3.37
CA ASP A 60 2.14 15.19 -3.74
C ASP A 60 2.85 15.54 -5.04
N ALA A 61 4.12 15.15 -5.19
CA ALA A 61 4.88 15.41 -6.40
C ALA A 61 4.27 14.69 -7.62
N PHE A 62 3.78 13.46 -7.45
CA PHE A 62 3.09 12.73 -8.50
C PHE A 62 1.80 13.44 -8.91
N ARG A 63 0.96 13.80 -7.94
CA ARG A 63 -0.30 14.51 -8.18
C ARG A 63 -0.07 15.84 -8.92
N ASP A 64 0.89 16.64 -8.46
CA ASP A 64 1.18 17.95 -9.04
C ASP A 64 1.75 17.82 -10.46
N SER A 65 2.58 16.80 -10.71
CA SER A 65 3.10 16.47 -12.02
C SER A 65 2.01 16.05 -12.99
N LEU A 66 1.13 15.15 -12.56
CA LEU A 66 -0.01 14.70 -13.34
C LEU A 66 -0.95 15.88 -13.65
N TYR A 67 -1.25 16.72 -12.66
CA TYR A 67 -2.08 17.90 -12.84
C TYR A 67 -1.45 18.90 -13.83
N ALA A 68 -0.17 19.19 -13.70
CA ALA A 68 0.55 20.09 -14.62
C ALA A 68 0.55 19.56 -16.04
N MET A 69 0.76 18.25 -16.23
CA MET A 69 0.70 17.60 -17.53
C MET A 69 -0.70 17.70 -18.14
N LEU A 70 -1.75 17.36 -17.40
CA LEU A 70 -3.13 17.44 -17.86
C LEU A 70 -3.53 18.88 -18.19
N LYS A 71 -3.15 19.86 -17.37
CA LYS A 71 -3.41 21.29 -17.60
C LYS A 71 -2.73 21.80 -18.87
N ARG A 72 -1.47 21.40 -19.12
CA ARG A 72 -0.73 21.79 -20.33
C ARG A 72 -1.37 21.26 -21.60
N ASN A 73 -2.01 20.11 -21.51
CA ASN A 73 -2.64 19.42 -22.63
C ASN A 73 -4.17 19.55 -22.65
N THR A 74 -4.73 20.52 -21.93
CA THR A 74 -6.18 20.78 -21.93
C THR A 74 -6.67 21.01 -23.36
N PHE A 75 -7.71 20.27 -23.75
CA PHE A 75 -8.28 20.24 -25.12
C PHE A 75 -7.38 19.61 -26.20
N LEU A 76 -6.25 18.99 -25.84
CA LEU A 76 -5.41 18.27 -26.79
C LEU A 76 -5.61 16.75 -26.59
N ASN A 77 -5.49 16.01 -27.68
CA ASN A 77 -5.40 14.55 -27.60
C ASN A 77 -3.99 14.16 -27.17
N ILE A 78 -3.85 13.63 -25.98
CA ILE A 78 -2.57 13.10 -25.50
C ILE A 78 -2.52 11.62 -25.89
N LYS A 79 -1.46 11.22 -26.58
CA LYS A 79 -1.16 9.81 -26.77
C LYS A 79 -0.72 9.21 -25.44
N PHE A 80 -1.17 7.99 -25.17
CA PHE A 80 -0.85 7.28 -23.94
C PHE A 80 0.67 7.13 -23.75
N GLU A 81 1.39 6.85 -24.83
CA GLU A 81 2.86 6.75 -24.82
C GLU A 81 3.51 8.05 -24.34
N ASN A 82 3.09 9.21 -24.86
CA ASN A 82 3.64 10.51 -24.46
C ASN A 82 3.35 10.82 -22.98
N MET A 83 2.22 10.37 -22.46
CA MET A 83 1.89 10.49 -21.05
C MET A 83 2.84 9.64 -20.20
N LEU A 84 3.09 8.40 -20.62
CA LEU A 84 3.99 7.51 -19.92
C LEU A 84 5.45 8.00 -19.96
N ASP A 85 5.91 8.52 -21.11
CA ASP A 85 7.23 9.13 -21.24
C ASP A 85 7.40 10.25 -20.22
N THR A 86 6.44 11.20 -20.21
CA THR A 86 6.50 12.34 -19.31
C THR A 86 6.51 11.91 -17.84
N LEU A 87 5.62 11.00 -17.44
CA LEU A 87 5.56 10.51 -16.07
C LEU A 87 6.77 9.66 -15.71
N GLY A 88 7.26 8.85 -16.65
CA GLY A 88 8.45 8.02 -16.50
C GLY A 88 9.70 8.87 -16.25
N GLU A 89 9.93 9.91 -17.06
CA GLU A 89 11.03 10.86 -16.88
C GLU A 89 10.95 11.56 -15.52
N MET A 90 9.77 12.07 -15.15
CA MET A 90 9.56 12.78 -13.89
C MET A 90 9.76 11.88 -12.67
N SER A 91 9.27 10.64 -12.71
CA SER A 91 9.38 9.68 -11.61
C SER A 91 10.68 8.87 -11.63
N ARG A 92 11.49 9.02 -12.66
CA ARG A 92 12.67 8.18 -12.90
C ARG A 92 12.34 6.69 -12.92
N THR A 93 11.18 6.35 -13.47
CA THR A 93 10.64 4.99 -13.53
C THR A 93 10.48 4.60 -15.00
N ASP A 94 10.99 3.44 -15.38
CA ASP A 94 10.70 2.90 -16.72
C ASP A 94 9.29 2.32 -16.78
N LEU A 95 8.32 3.18 -17.06
CA LEU A 95 6.92 2.78 -17.16
C LEU A 95 6.64 1.87 -18.36
N TYR A 96 7.48 1.91 -19.40
CA TYR A 96 7.32 1.04 -20.56
C TYR A 96 7.64 -0.42 -20.28
N SER A 97 8.59 -0.70 -19.39
CA SER A 97 8.89 -2.08 -19.02
C SER A 97 7.68 -2.77 -18.43
N TYR A 98 6.85 -2.03 -17.69
CA TYR A 98 5.62 -2.54 -17.08
C TYR A 98 4.48 -2.75 -18.08
N LEU A 99 4.46 -2.06 -19.22
CA LEU A 99 3.48 -2.34 -20.27
C LEU A 99 3.70 -3.70 -20.94
N LYS A 100 4.93 -4.20 -20.95
CA LYS A 100 5.23 -5.54 -21.45
C LYS A 100 4.58 -6.62 -20.61
N GLU A 101 4.39 -6.38 -19.32
CA GLU A 101 3.67 -7.27 -18.43
C GLU A 101 2.21 -7.44 -18.86
N TRP A 102 1.60 -6.43 -19.51
CA TRP A 102 0.23 -6.49 -20.00
C TRP A 102 0.00 -7.49 -21.17
N GLU A 103 1.07 -7.86 -21.85
CA GLU A 103 1.06 -8.84 -22.94
C GLU A 103 1.46 -10.25 -22.50
N GLN A 104 1.87 -10.40 -21.24
CA GLN A 104 2.33 -11.65 -20.66
C GLN A 104 1.45 -12.03 -19.48
N LEU A 105 1.18 -13.32 -19.34
CA LEU A 105 0.56 -13.82 -18.12
C LEU A 105 1.58 -13.76 -16.99
N THR A 106 1.35 -12.85 -16.05
CA THR A 106 2.20 -12.67 -14.90
C THR A 106 1.45 -13.18 -13.67
N PRO A 107 1.99 -14.18 -12.96
CA PRO A 107 1.37 -14.62 -11.73
C PRO A 107 1.23 -13.46 -10.73
N LEU A 108 0.16 -13.49 -9.96
CA LEU A 108 -0.16 -12.42 -9.03
C LEU A 108 0.56 -12.60 -7.69
N PRO A 109 1.01 -11.52 -7.06
CA PRO A 109 1.54 -11.57 -5.71
C PRO A 109 0.46 -12.01 -4.71
N PHE A 110 0.89 -12.63 -3.61
CA PHE A 110 0.01 -13.04 -2.53
C PHE A 110 0.60 -12.60 -1.18
N TYR A 111 -0.21 -11.93 -0.36
CA TYR A 111 0.24 -11.33 0.89
C TYR A 111 -0.39 -11.98 2.11
N SER A 112 0.44 -12.17 3.15
CA SER A 112 -0.02 -12.40 4.51
C SER A 112 0.11 -11.10 5.31
N ILE A 113 -0.92 -10.80 6.10
CA ILE A 113 -0.99 -9.56 6.87
C ILE A 113 -1.07 -9.94 8.35
N GLY A 114 -0.09 -9.49 9.11
CA GLY A 114 -0.05 -9.67 10.55
C GLY A 114 -1.12 -8.84 11.27
N GLU A 115 -1.46 -9.22 12.48
CA GLU A 115 -2.39 -8.46 13.33
C GLU A 115 -1.78 -7.08 13.65
N PRO A 116 -2.52 -5.96 13.45
CA PRO A 116 -2.03 -4.64 13.78
C PRO A 116 -1.82 -4.48 15.29
N GLU A 117 -0.69 -3.95 15.67
CA GLU A 117 -0.40 -3.58 17.06
C GLU A 117 -0.48 -2.08 17.25
N LEU A 118 -1.21 -1.62 18.26
CA LEU A 118 -1.27 -0.23 18.67
C LEU A 118 -0.75 -0.07 20.09
N THR A 119 0.27 0.78 20.24
CA THR A 119 0.86 1.09 21.54
C THR A 119 0.64 2.56 21.86
N LYS A 120 0.02 2.85 22.99
CA LYS A 120 -0.06 4.20 23.55
C LYS A 120 1.25 4.54 24.26
N VAL A 121 1.87 5.63 23.86
CA VAL A 121 3.14 6.13 24.39
C VAL A 121 2.91 7.49 25.00
N VAL A 122 3.46 7.71 26.19
CA VAL A 122 3.43 9.01 26.87
C VAL A 122 4.86 9.51 27.00
N ASN A 123 5.15 10.67 26.42
CA ASN A 123 6.48 11.28 26.50
C ASN A 123 6.74 11.91 27.89
N LYS A 124 7.96 12.39 28.14
CA LYS A 124 8.33 13.04 29.41
C LYS A 124 7.53 14.33 29.67
N GLY A 125 7.00 14.97 28.65
CA GLY A 125 6.13 16.16 28.74
C GLY A 125 4.67 15.84 29.07
N GLY A 126 4.30 14.55 29.12
CA GLY A 126 2.92 14.12 29.37
C GLY A 126 2.05 14.07 28.12
N GLU A 127 2.62 14.30 26.94
CA GLU A 127 1.89 14.20 25.67
C GLU A 127 1.70 12.74 25.29
N GLU A 128 0.53 12.42 24.75
CA GLU A 128 0.13 11.08 24.37
C GLU A 128 0.26 10.90 22.86
N PHE A 129 0.84 9.76 22.45
CA PHE A 129 0.95 9.33 21.05
C PHE A 129 0.55 7.87 20.92
N PHE A 130 0.18 7.49 19.72
CA PHE A 130 -0.17 6.13 19.36
C PHE A 130 0.78 5.62 18.29
N VAL A 131 1.49 4.54 18.59
CA VAL A 131 2.41 3.88 17.66
C VAL A 131 1.71 2.68 17.07
N LEU A 132 1.45 2.73 15.78
CA LEU A 132 0.89 1.64 15.00
C LEU A 132 2.00 0.84 14.35
N LYS A 133 1.94 -0.50 14.47
CA LYS A 133 2.79 -1.44 13.75
C LYS A 133 1.95 -2.42 12.96
N VAL A 134 2.33 -2.65 11.72
CA VAL A 134 1.67 -3.61 10.83
C VAL A 134 2.72 -4.36 10.03
N LEU A 135 2.72 -5.68 10.08
CA LEU A 135 3.59 -6.52 9.28
C LEU A 135 2.84 -7.03 8.04
N VAL A 136 3.45 -6.87 6.88
CA VAL A 136 2.93 -7.43 5.62
C VAL A 136 4.03 -8.23 4.93
N SER A 137 3.74 -9.49 4.64
CA SER A 137 4.67 -10.42 3.98
C SER A 137 4.17 -10.75 2.58
N ASN A 138 5.03 -10.64 1.59
CA ASN A 138 4.80 -11.17 0.25
C ASN A 138 5.32 -12.59 0.18
N ASN A 139 4.43 -13.58 0.12
CA ASN A 139 4.77 -15.00 0.12
C ASN A 139 4.87 -15.59 -1.29
N SER A 140 4.90 -14.74 -2.31
CA SER A 140 4.95 -15.17 -3.72
C SER A 140 6.32 -14.93 -4.35
N ASP A 141 6.54 -15.54 -5.51
CA ASP A 141 7.78 -15.38 -6.31
C ASP A 141 7.82 -14.05 -7.09
N TYR A 142 6.85 -13.16 -6.92
CA TYR A 142 6.69 -11.93 -7.69
C TYR A 142 6.57 -10.71 -6.80
N ASP A 143 7.21 -9.63 -7.23
CA ASP A 143 7.07 -8.33 -6.58
C ASP A 143 5.65 -7.80 -6.70
N GLY A 144 5.20 -7.11 -5.69
CA GLY A 144 3.87 -6.53 -5.74
C GLY A 144 3.74 -5.24 -4.94
N ILE A 145 2.64 -4.56 -5.14
CA ILE A 145 2.36 -3.27 -4.53
C ILE A 145 1.12 -3.40 -3.66
N ILE A 146 1.20 -2.83 -2.47
CA ILE A 146 0.06 -2.65 -1.58
C ILE A 146 -0.17 -1.17 -1.30
N GLN A 147 -1.40 -0.84 -0.91
CA GLN A 147 -1.72 0.46 -0.31
C GLN A 147 -2.25 0.22 1.09
N MET A 148 -1.61 0.82 2.08
CA MET A 148 -2.07 0.83 3.46
C MET A 148 -2.83 2.13 3.73
N ASN A 149 -4.02 2.02 4.31
CA ASN A 149 -4.84 3.12 4.78
C ASN A 149 -5.01 2.99 6.30
N VAL A 150 -4.72 4.07 7.01
CA VAL A 150 -4.96 4.16 8.46
C VAL A 150 -6.26 4.91 8.69
N LEU A 151 -7.14 4.33 9.49
CA LEU A 151 -8.49 4.85 9.72
C LEU A 151 -8.67 5.24 11.18
N GLN A 152 -9.04 6.48 11.40
CA GLN A 152 -9.37 6.99 12.74
C GLN A 152 -10.79 6.65 13.17
N ASN A 153 -11.07 6.92 14.44
CA ASN A 153 -12.36 6.74 15.04
C ASN A 153 -13.33 7.84 14.56
N GLY A 154 -14.23 7.49 13.64
CA GLY A 154 -15.26 8.40 13.13
C GLY A 154 -16.48 7.66 12.61
N TRP A 155 -17.67 8.28 12.68
CA TRP A 155 -18.94 7.72 12.21
C TRP A 155 -18.95 7.44 10.70
N TRP A 156 -18.06 8.10 9.95
CA TRP A 156 -17.92 7.95 8.51
C TRP A 156 -16.50 7.46 8.24
N TYR A 157 -16.39 6.31 7.62
CA TYR A 157 -15.15 5.66 7.20
C TYR A 157 -14.36 6.49 6.17
N GLN A 158 -13.96 7.70 6.55
CA GLN A 158 -13.07 8.49 5.71
C GLN A 158 -11.63 8.21 6.10
N PRO A 159 -10.74 7.95 5.14
CA PRO A 159 -9.31 7.98 5.40
C PRO A 159 -8.98 9.35 6.02
N MET A 160 -8.06 9.36 6.96
CA MET A 160 -7.55 10.62 7.49
C MET A 160 -7.13 11.54 6.33
N GLU A 161 -7.37 12.83 6.47
CA GLU A 161 -6.87 13.83 5.52
C GLU A 161 -5.34 13.93 5.51
N ASP A 162 -4.69 13.38 6.55
CA ASP A 162 -3.24 13.31 6.66
C ASP A 162 -2.66 12.40 5.54
N PRO A 163 -1.78 12.94 4.68
CA PRO A 163 -1.14 12.17 3.62
C PRO A 163 -0.41 10.92 4.12
N ARG A 164 0.04 10.92 5.39
CA ARG A 164 0.69 9.75 6.02
C ARG A 164 -0.27 8.57 6.19
N ALA A 165 -1.57 8.85 6.29
CA ALA A 165 -2.59 7.83 6.47
C ALA A 165 -2.81 6.93 5.25
N ARG A 166 -2.24 7.29 4.11
CA ARG A 166 -2.34 6.53 2.87
C ARG A 166 -0.95 6.35 2.25
N LYS A 167 -0.40 5.16 2.36
CA LYS A 167 0.91 4.82 1.81
C LYS A 167 0.81 3.68 0.81
N LYS A 168 1.43 3.85 -0.36
CA LYS A 168 1.68 2.79 -1.33
C LYS A 168 3.12 2.33 -1.18
N VAL A 169 3.33 1.03 -1.21
CA VAL A 169 4.66 0.43 -1.01
C VAL A 169 4.79 -0.82 -1.87
N GLU A 170 5.93 -0.95 -2.50
CA GLU A 170 6.34 -2.17 -3.18
C GLU A 170 6.95 -3.15 -2.17
N ILE A 171 6.53 -4.41 -2.23
CA ILE A 171 7.06 -5.49 -1.41
C ILE A 171 7.62 -6.54 -2.36
N ALA A 172 8.93 -6.71 -2.33
CA ALA A 172 9.61 -7.68 -3.17
C ALA A 172 9.17 -9.11 -2.84
N ALA A 173 9.34 -10.01 -3.82
CA ALA A 173 9.10 -11.43 -3.65
C ALA A 173 9.81 -11.98 -2.40
N HIS A 174 9.13 -12.84 -1.65
CA HIS A 174 9.66 -13.49 -0.43
C HIS A 174 10.22 -12.52 0.61
N THR A 175 9.69 -11.30 0.68
CA THR A 175 10.08 -10.32 1.71
C THR A 175 8.90 -9.87 2.54
N SER A 176 9.22 -9.35 3.72
CA SER A 176 8.24 -8.72 4.61
C SER A 176 8.61 -7.27 4.85
N LYS A 177 7.59 -6.43 5.04
CA LYS A 177 7.78 -5.05 5.48
C LYS A 177 6.98 -4.79 6.74
N GLU A 178 7.62 -4.22 7.75
CA GLU A 178 6.98 -3.69 8.93
C GLU A 178 6.73 -2.20 8.72
N PHE A 179 5.48 -1.80 8.87
CA PHE A 179 5.04 -0.40 8.84
C PHE A 179 4.95 0.08 10.28
N VAL A 180 5.69 1.13 10.60
CA VAL A 180 5.61 1.79 11.90
C VAL A 180 5.22 3.24 11.67
N SER A 181 4.14 3.70 12.30
CA SER A 181 3.66 5.08 12.18
C SER A 181 3.20 5.63 13.53
N VAL A 182 3.42 6.93 13.73
CA VAL A 182 3.11 7.64 14.97
C VAL A 182 1.96 8.60 14.74
N TRP A 183 0.97 8.55 15.62
CA TRP A 183 -0.26 9.30 15.52
C TRP A 183 -0.58 10.03 16.82
N GLU A 184 -1.13 11.22 16.73
CA GLU A 184 -1.60 11.99 17.87
C GLU A 184 -2.96 11.48 18.38
N GLU A 185 -3.72 10.81 17.51
CA GLU A 185 -5.03 10.27 17.83
C GLU A 185 -5.04 8.74 17.75
N GLN A 186 -5.94 8.13 18.50
CA GLN A 186 -6.09 6.68 18.52
C GLN A 186 -6.59 6.16 17.18
N ILE A 187 -5.86 5.21 16.61
CA ILE A 187 -6.24 4.48 15.40
C ILE A 187 -7.21 3.37 15.76
N ARG A 188 -8.24 3.22 14.95
CA ARG A 188 -9.25 2.17 15.12
C ARG A 188 -9.05 0.98 14.20
N ASP A 189 -8.79 1.26 12.94
CA ASP A 189 -8.69 0.22 11.91
C ASP A 189 -7.52 0.50 10.97
N VAL A 190 -7.00 -0.57 10.40
CA VAL A 190 -6.08 -0.53 9.27
C VAL A 190 -6.75 -1.24 8.10
N GLU A 191 -6.68 -0.63 6.92
CA GLU A 191 -7.15 -1.23 5.69
C GLU A 191 -5.97 -1.40 4.73
N ILE A 192 -5.76 -2.61 4.25
CA ILE A 192 -4.73 -2.93 3.27
C ILE A 192 -5.38 -3.33 1.97
N ASN A 193 -5.17 -2.52 0.95
CA ASN A 193 -5.54 -2.81 -0.42
C ASN A 193 -4.34 -3.47 -1.09
N THR A 194 -4.47 -4.74 -1.42
CA THR A 194 -3.42 -5.52 -2.08
C THR A 194 -3.39 -5.31 -3.60
N MET A 195 -4.18 -4.36 -4.09
CA MET A 195 -4.25 -3.94 -5.50
C MET A 195 -4.49 -5.11 -6.46
N VAL A 196 -3.53 -5.36 -7.36
CA VAL A 196 -3.54 -6.54 -8.25
C VAL A 196 -2.83 -7.67 -7.54
N SER A 197 -3.58 -8.63 -7.03
CA SER A 197 -3.06 -9.74 -6.23
C SER A 197 -4.00 -10.94 -6.23
N GLY A 198 -3.48 -12.10 -5.82
CA GLY A 198 -4.26 -13.32 -5.57
C GLY A 198 -5.05 -13.28 -4.25
N ASN A 199 -4.97 -12.22 -3.46
CA ASN A 199 -5.69 -12.12 -2.20
C ASN A 199 -7.21 -11.98 -2.40
N LEU A 200 -7.97 -12.77 -1.66
CA LEU A 200 -9.42 -12.65 -1.57
C LEU A 200 -9.84 -12.60 -0.08
N PRO A 201 -10.30 -11.44 0.39
CA PRO A 201 -10.51 -10.17 -0.31
C PRO A 201 -9.20 -9.47 -0.69
N TYR A 202 -9.19 -8.70 -1.77
CA TYR A 202 -8.05 -7.85 -2.13
C TYR A 202 -7.95 -6.60 -1.21
N MET A 203 -9.02 -6.24 -0.54
CA MET A 203 -9.07 -5.18 0.45
C MET A 203 -9.35 -5.79 1.82
N ILE A 204 -8.33 -5.81 2.66
CA ILE A 204 -8.32 -6.47 3.96
C ILE A 204 -8.38 -5.39 5.03
N ARG A 205 -9.42 -5.43 5.86
CA ARG A 205 -9.58 -4.50 6.98
C ARG A 205 -9.43 -5.25 8.28
N GLN A 206 -8.61 -4.69 9.16
CA GLN A 206 -8.36 -5.21 10.50
C GLN A 206 -8.66 -4.14 11.54
N SER A 207 -9.49 -4.47 12.51
CA SER A 207 -9.76 -3.61 13.66
C SER A 207 -8.74 -3.84 14.75
N ILE A 208 -8.28 -2.76 15.37
CA ILE A 208 -7.32 -2.82 16.46
C ILE A 208 -8.07 -3.08 17.76
N GLY A 209 -7.88 -4.29 18.34
CA GLY A 209 -8.61 -4.73 19.51
C GLY A 209 -8.05 -4.15 20.82
N ASN A 210 -6.77 -4.36 21.09
CA ASN A 210 -6.13 -3.99 22.35
C ASN A 210 -5.05 -2.94 22.13
N VAL A 211 -5.08 -1.87 22.94
CA VAL A 211 -4.04 -0.84 22.94
C VAL A 211 -3.09 -1.14 24.09
N LYS A 212 -1.84 -1.48 23.76
CA LYS A 212 -0.76 -1.63 24.75
C LYS A 212 -0.40 -0.24 25.30
N GLN A 213 0.02 -0.14 26.56
CA GLN A 213 0.48 1.12 27.15
C GLN A 213 1.95 1.04 27.51
N GLU A 214 2.74 1.94 26.98
CA GLU A 214 4.15 2.09 27.30
C GLU A 214 4.46 3.55 27.65
N ARG A 215 5.33 3.76 28.64
CA ARG A 215 5.75 5.12 29.06
C ARG A 215 7.15 5.41 28.55
N ASN A 216 7.40 6.68 28.20
CA ASN A 216 8.72 7.20 27.83
C ASN A 216 9.32 6.65 26.53
N LYS A 217 8.50 6.44 25.50
CA LYS A 217 8.98 6.07 24.15
C LYS A 217 8.47 7.04 23.10
N ILE A 218 9.30 7.45 22.16
CA ILE A 218 8.93 8.20 20.95
C ILE A 218 9.40 7.38 19.74
N VAL A 219 8.58 7.20 18.76
CA VAL A 219 8.87 6.45 17.54
C VAL A 219 8.62 7.36 16.36
N LYS A 220 9.46 7.28 15.35
CA LYS A 220 9.22 7.94 14.06
C LYS A 220 8.51 7.01 13.11
N ASP A 221 7.75 7.61 12.21
CA ASP A 221 7.19 6.90 11.07
C ASP A 221 8.31 6.25 10.27
N THR A 222 8.19 4.94 10.08
CA THR A 222 9.18 4.21 9.30
C THR A 222 8.61 2.95 8.67
N ILE A 223 9.28 2.48 7.64
CA ILE A 223 8.98 1.20 6.99
C ILE A 223 10.27 0.41 6.94
N TYR A 224 10.25 -0.77 7.54
CA TYR A 224 11.39 -1.69 7.53
C TYR A 224 11.12 -2.82 6.54
N THR A 225 12.15 -3.23 5.82
CA THR A 225 12.14 -4.45 5.03
C THR A 225 12.81 -5.54 5.85
N LEU A 226 12.09 -6.62 6.10
CA LEU A 226 12.56 -7.77 6.82
C LEU A 226 12.84 -8.92 5.85
N PRO A 227 13.92 -9.66 5.99
CA PRO A 227 14.14 -10.90 5.25
C PRO A 227 13.09 -11.95 5.64
N GLU A 228 12.82 -12.90 4.74
CA GLU A 228 11.77 -13.93 4.89
C GLU A 228 11.86 -14.71 6.22
N SER A 229 13.06 -14.91 6.74
CA SER A 229 13.30 -15.65 7.99
C SER A 229 12.96 -14.88 9.27
N SER A 230 12.66 -13.59 9.19
CA SER A 230 12.39 -12.74 10.36
C SER A 230 10.91 -12.44 10.51
N LEU A 231 10.10 -13.47 10.77
CA LEU A 231 8.70 -13.29 11.22
C LEU A 231 8.62 -12.81 12.68
N GLU A 232 9.74 -12.71 13.35
CA GLU A 232 9.82 -12.15 14.70
C GLU A 232 9.85 -10.63 14.63
N MET A 233 9.01 -10.01 15.41
CA MET A 233 8.98 -8.55 15.57
C MET A 233 10.36 -8.07 16.06
N PRO A 234 10.97 -7.08 15.40
CA PRO A 234 12.21 -6.52 15.91
C PRO A 234 12.01 -5.99 17.33
N GLY A 235 12.93 -6.36 18.21
CA GLY A 235 12.88 -5.99 19.62
C GLY A 235 12.94 -4.48 19.85
N GLU A 236 12.66 -4.10 21.07
CA GLU A 236 12.56 -2.77 21.69
C GLU A 236 12.86 -1.54 20.83
N VAL A 237 11.86 -0.70 20.68
CA VAL A 237 12.02 0.65 20.17
C VAL A 237 12.56 1.54 21.30
N ILE A 238 13.82 1.94 21.21
CA ILE A 238 14.45 2.87 22.17
C ILE A 238 14.21 4.30 21.71
N VAL A 239 13.79 5.13 22.66
CA VAL A 239 13.44 6.52 22.43
C VAL A 239 14.37 7.44 23.18
N ASP A 240 14.98 8.34 22.46
CA ASP A 240 15.76 9.42 23.06
C ASP A 240 15.02 10.75 22.93
N ASN A 241 15.05 11.53 24.01
CA ASN A 241 14.23 12.74 24.18
C ASN A 241 14.91 14.02 23.71
N GLU A 242 16.13 13.92 23.23
CA GLU A 242 16.85 15.10 22.74
C GLU A 242 17.16 14.92 21.26
N ALA A 243 16.57 15.78 20.46
CA ALA A 243 16.80 15.92 19.02
C ALA A 243 16.67 14.61 18.24
N VAL A 244 15.79 14.62 17.36
CA VAL A 244 15.66 13.81 16.16
C VAL A 244 16.90 12.98 15.81
N SER A 245 17.25 12.01 16.67
CA SER A 245 18.30 11.05 16.40
C SER A 245 17.66 9.71 16.04
N TYR A 246 18.07 9.16 14.92
CA TYR A 246 17.67 7.83 14.49
C TYR A 246 18.37 6.81 15.37
N THR A 247 17.65 6.12 16.21
CA THR A 247 18.16 4.90 16.81
C THR A 247 17.75 3.72 15.94
N HIS A 248 18.75 2.98 15.50
CA HIS A 248 18.56 1.76 14.74
C HIS A 248 17.83 0.73 15.60
N LEU A 249 16.79 0.15 15.06
CA LEU A 249 16.33 -1.16 15.51
C LEU A 249 17.47 -2.14 15.21
N ARG A 250 18.12 -2.65 16.25
CA ARG A 250 19.04 -3.77 16.09
C ARG A 250 18.19 -5.01 15.86
N ALA A 251 18.31 -5.57 14.68
CA ALA A 251 18.01 -6.98 14.52
C ALA A 251 18.93 -7.74 15.49
N HIS A 252 18.39 -8.54 16.39
CA HIS A 252 19.19 -9.48 17.15
C HIS A 252 19.69 -10.51 16.15
N GLU A 253 20.99 -10.43 15.85
CA GLU A 253 21.71 -11.55 15.31
C GLU A 253 21.70 -12.63 16.39
N THR A 254 20.86 -13.63 16.21
CA THR A 254 20.99 -14.88 16.95
C THR A 254 22.19 -15.62 16.36
N CYS A 255 23.23 -15.74 17.16
CA CYS A 255 24.31 -16.72 16.95
C CYS A 255 23.75 -18.13 16.94
#